data_4172c1c969f26171703b74a8b548f592
#
_entry.id   4172c1c969f26171703b74a8b548f592
#
_cell.length_a   1.000
_cell.length_b   1.000
_cell.length_c   1.000
_cell.angle_alpha   90.00
_cell.angle_beta   90.00
_cell.angle_gamma   90.00
#
_symmetry.space_group_name_H-M   'P 1'
#
loop_
_entity.id
_entity.type
_entity.pdbx_description
1 polymer ?
#
loop_
_entity_poly.entity_id
_entity_poly.type
_entity_poly.pdbx_seq_one_letter_code
_entity_poly.pdbx_strand_id
1 'polypeptide(L)'
;MHIHILGICGTFMGSLAQLAKQLGHQVSGCDANVYPPMSTQLEAAGISLIEGFDPQQLQPAPDLIIVGNAMSRGNPCVEYMLDNGLPYTSGPQWLGENILRGQHVLSVSGTHGKTTTSSMLAKILDFAGLKPGFLIGGVPSDFGLSARLSEAVGSAEDGSDDKGYFVVEADEYDSAF
;
A
#
# COMPACT_ATOMS: atom_id res chain seq x y z
N MET A 1 -4.01 -12.66 -8.35
CA MET A 1 -5.27 -12.15 -7.81
C MET A 1 -5.57 -10.79 -8.40
N HIS A 2 -6.86 -10.45 -8.56
CA HIS A 2 -7.31 -9.09 -8.84
C HIS A 2 -7.69 -8.40 -7.52
N ILE A 3 -6.96 -7.35 -7.17
CA ILE A 3 -7.20 -6.53 -5.97
C ILE A 3 -7.78 -5.19 -6.42
N HIS A 4 -8.93 -4.80 -5.85
CA HIS A 4 -9.52 -3.50 -6.07
C HIS A 4 -9.46 -2.65 -4.81
N ILE A 5 -8.99 -1.39 -4.93
CA ILE A 5 -8.72 -0.52 -3.78
C ILE A 5 -9.68 0.67 -3.78
N LEU A 6 -10.49 0.80 -2.73
CA LEU A 6 -11.37 1.94 -2.52
C LEU A 6 -10.60 3.05 -1.79
N GLY A 7 -10.54 4.25 -2.37
CA GLY A 7 -9.76 5.38 -1.87
C GLY A 7 -8.28 5.29 -2.24
N ILE A 8 -7.98 4.78 -3.45
CA ILE A 8 -6.62 4.45 -3.91
C ILE A 8 -5.69 5.66 -4.01
N CYS A 9 -6.20 6.86 -4.20
CA CYS A 9 -5.37 8.07 -4.34
C CYS A 9 -4.88 8.66 -3.02
N GLY A 10 -5.30 8.09 -1.88
CA GLY A 10 -4.68 8.40 -0.58
C GLY A 10 -3.22 7.97 -0.55
N THR A 11 -2.36 8.73 0.15
CA THR A 11 -0.90 8.50 0.16
C THR A 11 -0.53 7.08 0.58
N PHE A 12 -1.10 6.59 1.68
CA PHE A 12 -0.89 5.23 2.15
C PHE A 12 -1.44 4.19 1.16
N MET A 13 -2.69 4.39 0.71
CA MET A 13 -3.36 3.43 -0.17
C MET A 13 -2.70 3.35 -1.56
N GLY A 14 -2.23 4.47 -2.09
CA GLY A 14 -1.48 4.49 -3.35
C GLY A 14 -0.13 3.80 -3.24
N SER A 15 0.57 3.97 -2.12
CA SER A 15 1.81 3.25 -1.84
C SER A 15 1.57 1.74 -1.68
N LEU A 16 0.49 1.37 -0.99
CA LEU A 16 0.05 -0.02 -0.84
C LEU A 16 -0.27 -0.66 -2.20
N ALA A 17 -0.95 0.07 -3.07
CA ALA A 17 -1.27 -0.36 -4.43
C ALA A 17 -0.01 -0.70 -5.24
N GLN A 18 1.03 0.13 -5.12
CA GLN A 18 2.32 -0.12 -5.76
C GLN A 18 2.99 -1.39 -5.21
N LEU A 19 2.96 -1.63 -3.88
CA LEU A 19 3.47 -2.86 -3.29
C LEU A 19 2.71 -4.10 -3.77
N ALA A 20 1.37 -4.03 -3.82
CA ALA A 20 0.55 -5.12 -4.34
C ALA A 20 0.88 -5.43 -5.82
N LYS A 21 1.15 -4.39 -6.61
CA LYS A 21 1.60 -4.54 -8.00
C LYS A 21 2.97 -5.21 -8.10
N GLN A 22 3.92 -4.82 -7.24
CA GLN A 22 5.26 -5.44 -7.19
C GLN A 22 5.20 -6.92 -6.78
N LEU A 23 4.22 -7.32 -5.96
CA LEU A 23 3.93 -8.74 -5.64
C LEU A 23 3.31 -9.52 -6.81
N GLY A 24 3.07 -8.88 -7.96
CA GLY A 24 2.51 -9.54 -9.14
C GLY A 24 0.99 -9.61 -9.18
N HIS A 25 0.29 -8.85 -8.33
CA HIS A 25 -1.17 -8.77 -8.39
C HIS A 25 -1.63 -7.86 -9.54
N GLN A 26 -2.81 -8.16 -10.09
CA GLN A 26 -3.55 -7.20 -10.90
C GLN A 26 -4.21 -6.21 -9.94
N VAL A 27 -3.91 -4.93 -10.09
CA VAL A 27 -4.42 -3.90 -9.19
C VAL A 27 -5.24 -2.88 -9.97
N SER A 28 -6.40 -2.57 -9.43
CA SER A 28 -7.25 -1.46 -9.85
C SER A 28 -7.79 -0.73 -8.63
N GLY A 29 -8.35 0.43 -8.79
CA GLY A 29 -8.97 1.12 -7.68
C GLY A 29 -9.70 2.38 -8.09
N CYS A 30 -10.44 2.93 -7.15
CA CYS A 30 -11.22 4.14 -7.35
C CYS A 30 -11.03 5.15 -6.22
N ASP A 31 -11.28 6.40 -6.56
CA ASP A 31 -11.27 7.51 -5.62
C ASP A 31 -12.25 8.59 -6.06
N ALA A 32 -12.71 9.42 -5.14
CA ALA A 32 -13.50 10.60 -5.46
C ALA A 32 -12.72 11.63 -6.28
N ASN A 33 -11.40 11.65 -6.09
CA ASN A 33 -10.49 12.63 -6.69
C ASN A 33 -9.28 11.92 -7.29
N VAL A 34 -9.27 11.78 -8.60
CA VAL A 34 -8.15 11.16 -9.35
C VAL A 34 -7.32 12.28 -10.02
N TYR A 35 -6.32 12.80 -9.31
CA TYR A 35 -5.47 13.88 -9.82
C TYR A 35 -3.99 13.71 -9.42
N PRO A 36 -3.06 14.35 -10.15
CA PRO A 36 -1.63 14.33 -9.82
C PRO A 36 -1.32 14.89 -8.41
N PRO A 37 -0.24 14.44 -7.75
CA PRO A 37 0.79 13.54 -8.30
C PRO A 37 0.48 12.04 -8.18
N MET A 38 -0.47 11.63 -7.34
CA MET A 38 -0.71 10.21 -7.05
C MET A 38 -1.24 9.45 -8.28
N SER A 39 -2.21 10.02 -9.01
CA SER A 39 -2.77 9.37 -10.20
C SER A 39 -1.68 9.06 -11.23
N THR A 40 -0.78 10.01 -11.48
CA THR A 40 0.33 9.83 -12.43
C THR A 40 1.27 8.70 -12.00
N GLN A 41 1.56 8.58 -10.71
CA GLN A 41 2.42 7.50 -10.20
C GLN A 41 1.77 6.13 -10.34
N LEU A 42 0.48 6.04 -10.03
CA LEU A 42 -0.29 4.80 -10.13
C LEU A 42 -0.45 4.34 -11.59
N GLU A 43 -0.77 5.27 -12.48
CA GLU A 43 -0.86 5.01 -13.93
C GLU A 43 0.49 4.56 -14.50
N ALA A 44 1.59 5.21 -14.11
CA ALA A 44 2.94 4.82 -14.51
C ALA A 44 3.31 3.40 -14.01
N ALA A 45 2.76 2.97 -12.86
CA ALA A 45 2.89 1.61 -12.36
C ALA A 45 1.95 0.60 -13.05
N GLY A 46 1.15 1.03 -14.03
CA GLY A 46 0.20 0.17 -14.74
C GLY A 46 -1.00 -0.24 -13.88
N ILE A 47 -1.45 0.65 -12.98
CA ILE A 47 -2.62 0.47 -12.14
C ILE A 47 -3.79 1.23 -12.78
N SER A 48 -4.93 0.54 -12.93
CA SER A 48 -6.14 1.12 -13.50
C SER A 48 -6.88 1.95 -12.46
N LEU A 49 -7.13 3.23 -12.77
CA LEU A 49 -7.82 4.16 -11.90
C LEU A 49 -9.22 4.49 -12.43
N ILE A 50 -10.17 4.60 -11.54
CA ILE A 50 -11.56 4.98 -11.83
C ILE A 50 -11.94 6.14 -10.92
N GLU A 51 -12.48 7.21 -11.49
CA GLU A 51 -13.00 8.33 -10.71
C GLU A 51 -14.45 8.04 -10.29
N GLY A 52 -14.74 8.28 -9.01
CA GLY A 52 -16.05 8.02 -8.41
C GLY A 52 -16.22 6.61 -7.87
N PHE A 53 -17.39 6.36 -7.26
CA PHE A 53 -17.71 5.13 -6.55
C PHE A 53 -18.95 4.44 -7.14
N ASP A 54 -18.97 4.23 -8.46
CA ASP A 54 -20.02 3.45 -9.12
C ASP A 54 -19.84 1.96 -8.81
N PRO A 55 -20.83 1.26 -8.23
CA PRO A 55 -20.72 -0.17 -7.94
C PRO A 55 -20.46 -1.07 -9.15
N GLN A 56 -20.78 -0.62 -10.37
CA GLN A 56 -20.52 -1.39 -11.59
C GLN A 56 -19.03 -1.68 -11.81
N GLN A 57 -18.14 -0.87 -11.26
CA GLN A 57 -16.68 -1.09 -11.31
C GLN A 57 -16.22 -2.34 -10.55
N LEU A 58 -17.06 -2.85 -9.64
CA LEU A 58 -16.83 -4.10 -8.92
C LEU A 58 -17.34 -5.33 -9.71
N GLN A 59 -17.65 -5.18 -11.00
CA GLN A 59 -18.08 -6.26 -11.88
C GLN A 59 -17.13 -6.38 -13.10
N PRO A 60 -16.52 -7.57 -13.33
CA PRO A 60 -16.62 -8.79 -12.52
C PRO A 60 -16.01 -8.59 -11.12
N ALA A 61 -16.52 -9.33 -10.15
CA ALA A 61 -16.07 -9.20 -8.77
C ALA A 61 -14.55 -9.40 -8.64
N PRO A 62 -13.83 -8.48 -7.97
CA PRO A 62 -12.42 -8.68 -7.67
C PRO A 62 -12.24 -9.82 -6.65
N ASP A 63 -11.06 -10.42 -6.62
CA ASP A 63 -10.73 -11.45 -5.64
C ASP A 63 -10.67 -10.90 -4.21
N LEU A 64 -10.30 -9.61 -4.07
CA LEU A 64 -10.21 -8.91 -2.79
C LEU A 64 -10.43 -7.42 -2.97
N ILE A 65 -11.16 -6.81 -2.05
CA ILE A 65 -11.32 -5.35 -1.96
C ILE A 65 -10.54 -4.85 -0.75
N ILE A 66 -9.64 -3.87 -0.97
CA ILE A 66 -8.97 -3.17 0.12
C ILE A 66 -9.66 -1.83 0.34
N VAL A 67 -10.14 -1.62 1.56
CA VAL A 67 -10.92 -0.43 1.93
C VAL A 67 -10.04 0.59 2.62
N GLY A 68 -9.94 1.78 2.04
CA GLY A 68 -9.19 2.90 2.62
C GLY A 68 -9.92 3.54 3.80
N ASN A 69 -9.16 4.16 4.71
CA ASN A 69 -9.68 4.75 5.96
C ASN A 69 -10.70 5.87 5.76
N ALA A 70 -10.65 6.55 4.63
CA ALA A 70 -11.61 7.61 4.29
C ALA A 70 -12.99 7.07 3.86
N MET A 71 -13.09 5.75 3.65
CA MET A 71 -14.33 5.11 3.23
C MET A 71 -15.26 4.90 4.44
N SER A 72 -16.55 5.13 4.25
CA SER A 72 -17.56 4.99 5.28
C SER A 72 -18.84 4.38 4.74
N ARG A 73 -19.74 4.00 5.65
CA ARG A 73 -21.10 3.60 5.29
C ARG A 73 -21.80 4.71 4.51
N GLY A 74 -22.65 4.34 3.57
CA GLY A 74 -23.28 5.25 2.60
C GLY A 74 -22.47 5.46 1.31
N ASN A 75 -21.21 5.03 1.23
CA ASN A 75 -20.49 4.99 -0.04
C ASN A 75 -21.04 3.84 -0.92
N PRO A 76 -21.44 4.11 -2.19
CA PRO A 76 -22.09 3.10 -3.03
C PRO A 76 -21.28 1.81 -3.23
N CYS A 77 -19.96 1.91 -3.39
CA CYS A 77 -19.11 0.72 -3.51
C CYS A 77 -19.00 -0.05 -2.21
N VAL A 78 -18.94 0.63 -1.06
CA VAL A 78 -18.92 -0.02 0.26
C VAL A 78 -20.22 -0.76 0.51
N GLU A 79 -21.37 -0.13 0.26
CA GLU A 79 -22.68 -0.79 0.42
C GLU A 79 -22.82 -2.00 -0.52
N TYR A 80 -22.46 -1.84 -1.80
CA TYR A 80 -22.49 -2.94 -2.76
C TYR A 80 -21.62 -4.13 -2.33
N MET A 81 -20.38 -3.83 -1.86
CA MET A 81 -19.46 -4.84 -1.36
C MET A 81 -20.07 -5.64 -0.20
N LEU A 82 -20.67 -4.93 0.77
CA LEU A 82 -21.28 -5.55 1.95
C LEU A 82 -22.53 -6.35 1.60
N ASP A 83 -23.41 -5.79 0.77
CA ASP A 83 -24.68 -6.43 0.35
C ASP A 83 -24.45 -7.71 -0.46
N ASN A 84 -23.36 -7.77 -1.22
CA ASN A 84 -23.02 -8.93 -2.03
C ASN A 84 -22.00 -9.87 -1.36
N GLY A 85 -21.58 -9.59 -0.11
CA GLY A 85 -20.65 -10.43 0.64
C GLY A 85 -19.29 -10.58 -0.04
N LEU A 86 -18.81 -9.54 -0.74
CA LEU A 86 -17.51 -9.58 -1.42
C LEU A 86 -16.37 -9.61 -0.39
N PRO A 87 -15.28 -10.33 -0.66
CA PRO A 87 -14.12 -10.38 0.24
C PRO A 87 -13.48 -9.00 0.38
N TYR A 88 -13.25 -8.55 1.60
CA TYR A 88 -12.61 -7.26 1.86
C TYR A 88 -11.70 -7.29 3.09
N THR A 89 -10.78 -6.34 3.14
CA THR A 89 -9.86 -6.10 4.26
C THR A 89 -9.49 -4.62 4.33
N SER A 90 -8.87 -4.20 5.42
CA SER A 90 -8.27 -2.87 5.52
C SER A 90 -6.86 -2.82 4.91
N GLY A 91 -6.39 -1.62 4.54
CA GLY A 91 -5.02 -1.44 4.05
C GLY A 91 -3.96 -1.92 5.02
N PRO A 92 -3.97 -1.49 6.30
CA PRO A 92 -3.00 -1.93 7.31
C PRO A 92 -3.02 -3.43 7.57
N GLN A 93 -4.19 -4.05 7.63
CA GLN A 93 -4.30 -5.49 7.81
C GLN A 93 -3.66 -6.23 6.62
N TRP A 94 -3.98 -5.83 5.40
CA TRP A 94 -3.39 -6.44 4.20
C TRP A 94 -1.86 -6.29 4.19
N LEU A 95 -1.35 -5.10 4.52
CA LEU A 95 0.09 -4.84 4.62
C LEU A 95 0.75 -5.78 5.65
N GLY A 96 0.15 -5.88 6.84
CA GLY A 96 0.65 -6.72 7.92
C GLY A 96 0.74 -8.20 7.55
N GLU A 97 -0.32 -8.73 6.93
CA GLU A 97 -0.44 -10.14 6.59
C GLU A 97 0.41 -10.56 5.37
N ASN A 98 0.53 -9.68 4.36
CA ASN A 98 1.12 -10.04 3.07
C ASN A 98 2.56 -9.54 2.89
N ILE A 99 2.98 -8.51 3.63
CA ILE A 99 4.29 -7.88 3.45
C ILE A 99 5.11 -7.89 4.73
N LEU A 100 4.56 -7.41 5.85
CA LEU A 100 5.34 -7.22 7.07
C LEU A 100 5.60 -8.54 7.83
N ARG A 101 4.78 -9.54 7.60
CA ARG A 101 4.90 -10.81 8.29
C ARG A 101 6.24 -11.48 7.99
N GLY A 102 7.01 -11.74 9.05
CA GLY A 102 8.33 -12.35 8.94
C GLY A 102 9.47 -11.39 8.65
N GLN A 103 9.22 -10.08 8.58
CA GLN A 103 10.26 -9.06 8.41
C GLN A 103 10.63 -8.36 9.72
N HIS A 104 11.80 -7.73 9.76
CA HIS A 104 12.16 -6.76 10.79
C HIS A 104 11.53 -5.41 10.45
N VAL A 105 10.39 -5.14 11.09
CA VAL A 105 9.63 -3.91 10.85
C VAL A 105 10.16 -2.77 11.71
N LEU A 106 10.53 -1.67 11.06
CA LEU A 106 10.97 -0.44 11.69
C LEU A 106 9.90 0.63 11.45
N SER A 107 9.07 0.83 12.47
CA SER A 107 7.96 1.79 12.43
C SER A 107 8.39 3.16 12.93
N VAL A 108 8.13 4.20 12.15
CA VAL A 108 8.42 5.59 12.50
C VAL A 108 7.10 6.30 12.78
N SER A 109 6.86 6.65 14.04
CA SER A 109 5.69 7.39 14.50
C SER A 109 6.07 8.77 15.06
N GLY A 110 5.11 9.68 15.15
CA GLY A 110 5.31 11.02 15.71
C GLY A 110 4.48 12.07 15.00
N THR A 111 4.28 13.23 15.63
CA THR A 111 3.47 14.33 15.07
C THR A 111 4.14 15.04 13.90
N HIS A 112 5.47 15.12 13.89
CA HIS A 112 6.24 15.78 12.84
C HIS A 112 7.50 14.98 12.48
N GLY A 113 7.97 15.14 11.23
CA GLY A 113 9.22 14.57 10.76
C GLY A 113 9.19 13.07 10.44
N LYS A 114 8.03 12.43 10.47
CA LYS A 114 7.88 11.00 10.14
C LYS A 114 8.50 10.67 8.78
N THR A 115 8.05 11.34 7.72
CA THR A 115 8.50 11.12 6.34
C THR A 115 10.00 11.31 6.19
N THR A 116 10.56 12.36 6.79
CA THR A 116 12.00 12.61 6.75
C THR A 116 12.78 11.51 7.47
N THR A 117 12.34 11.14 8.67
CA THR A 117 13.00 10.11 9.47
C THR A 117 12.92 8.74 8.80
N SER A 118 11.75 8.36 8.26
CA SER A 118 11.57 7.12 7.52
C SER A 118 12.44 7.07 6.27
N SER A 119 12.53 8.18 5.53
CA SER A 119 13.37 8.29 4.34
C SER A 119 14.86 8.15 4.68
N MET A 120 15.31 8.82 5.74
CA MET A 120 16.70 8.71 6.21
C MET A 120 17.01 7.28 6.68
N LEU A 121 16.12 6.65 7.43
CA LEU A 121 16.30 5.29 7.91
C LEU A 121 16.37 4.29 6.75
N ALA A 122 15.45 4.38 5.79
CA ALA A 122 15.49 3.55 4.59
C ALA A 122 16.80 3.74 3.81
N LYS A 123 17.29 4.99 3.70
CA LYS A 123 18.54 5.31 3.02
C LYS A 123 19.78 4.75 3.74
N ILE A 124 19.80 4.83 5.08
CA ILE A 124 20.91 4.27 5.88
C ILE A 124 20.98 2.75 5.71
N LEU A 125 19.83 2.06 5.77
CA LEU A 125 19.77 0.62 5.57
C LEU A 125 20.17 0.23 4.13
N ASP A 126 19.74 0.98 3.15
CA ASP A 126 20.09 0.77 1.74
C ASP A 126 21.60 0.96 1.50
N PHE A 127 22.18 2.01 2.08
CA PHE A 127 23.63 2.28 2.04
C PHE A 127 24.45 1.17 2.74
N ALA A 128 23.89 0.58 3.80
CA ALA A 128 24.50 -0.57 4.49
C ALA A 128 24.36 -1.90 3.70
N GLY A 129 23.75 -1.88 2.51
CA GLY A 129 23.56 -3.05 1.66
C GLY A 129 22.40 -3.96 2.08
N LEU A 130 21.56 -3.53 3.03
CA LEU A 130 20.44 -4.32 3.58
C LEU A 130 19.18 -4.25 2.72
N LYS A 131 19.15 -3.40 1.70
CA LYS A 131 18.09 -3.26 0.69
C LYS A 131 16.66 -3.36 1.27
N PRO A 132 16.28 -2.47 2.20
CA PRO A 132 15.03 -2.55 2.91
C PRO A 132 13.83 -2.36 1.97
N GLY A 133 12.71 -2.98 2.31
CA GLY A 133 11.40 -2.52 1.86
C GLY A 133 11.00 -1.27 2.61
N PHE A 134 10.08 -0.50 2.05
CA PHE A 134 9.51 0.64 2.75
C PHE A 134 8.13 1.02 2.21
N LEU A 135 7.35 1.67 3.08
CA LEU A 135 6.13 2.42 2.76
C LEU A 135 6.22 3.75 3.51
N ILE A 136 6.34 4.85 2.76
CA ILE A 136 6.58 6.20 3.27
C ILE A 136 5.52 7.14 2.71
N GLY A 137 5.03 8.07 3.53
CA GLY A 137 3.96 9.01 3.20
C GLY A 137 4.31 10.08 2.15
N GLY A 138 5.46 10.00 1.51
CA GLY A 138 5.92 10.88 0.43
C GLY A 138 6.82 10.12 -0.54
N VAL A 139 7.33 10.81 -1.54
CA VAL A 139 8.31 10.26 -2.49
C VAL A 139 9.69 10.77 -2.11
N PRO A 140 10.50 9.97 -1.40
CA PRO A 140 11.88 10.36 -1.13
C PRO A 140 12.66 10.55 -2.43
N SER A 141 13.35 11.69 -2.57
CA SER A 141 14.09 12.05 -3.79
C SER A 141 15.12 11.02 -4.19
N ASP A 142 15.70 10.34 -3.21
CA ASP A 142 16.75 9.33 -3.42
C ASP A 142 16.23 8.03 -4.03
N PHE A 143 14.95 7.72 -3.84
CA PHE A 143 14.32 6.50 -4.33
C PHE A 143 13.37 6.74 -5.50
N GLY A 144 12.79 7.93 -5.61
CA GLY A 144 11.84 8.27 -6.67
C GLY A 144 10.48 7.56 -6.58
N LEU A 145 10.21 6.85 -5.48
CA LEU A 145 8.96 6.12 -5.23
C LEU A 145 8.64 6.12 -3.74
N SER A 146 7.36 5.97 -3.40
CA SER A 146 6.87 6.00 -2.02
C SER A 146 6.85 4.62 -1.35
N ALA A 147 6.98 3.55 -2.13
CA ALA A 147 6.94 2.19 -1.61
C ALA A 147 7.79 1.22 -2.45
N ARG A 148 8.50 0.33 -1.77
CA ARG A 148 9.35 -0.72 -2.37
C ARG A 148 9.29 -1.97 -1.50
N LEU A 149 9.26 -3.15 -2.13
CA LEU A 149 9.48 -4.41 -1.43
C LEU A 149 10.96 -4.56 -1.03
N SER A 150 11.24 -5.25 0.08
CA SER A 150 12.61 -5.64 0.39
C SER A 150 13.11 -6.71 -0.59
N GLU A 151 14.39 -6.70 -0.95
CA GLU A 151 14.94 -7.76 -1.82
C GLU A 151 14.99 -9.13 -1.14
N ALA A 152 14.94 -9.20 0.19
CA ALA A 152 14.90 -10.45 0.95
C ALA A 152 13.56 -11.19 0.86
N VAL A 153 12.47 -10.57 0.40
CA VAL A 153 11.15 -11.21 0.22
C VAL A 153 11.15 -12.30 -0.86
N GLY A 154 12.15 -12.33 -1.75
CA GLY A 154 12.29 -13.34 -2.79
C GLY A 154 13.25 -14.50 -2.49
N SER A 155 14.00 -14.45 -1.38
CA SER A 155 15.08 -15.38 -1.07
C SER A 155 14.73 -16.49 -0.07
N ALA A 156 13.45 -16.72 0.22
CA ALA A 156 12.97 -17.75 1.15
C ALA A 156 13.30 -19.22 0.72
N GLU A 157 13.94 -19.42 -0.43
CA GLU A 157 14.37 -20.75 -0.88
C GLU A 157 15.68 -21.25 -0.24
N ASP A 158 16.43 -20.37 0.46
CA ASP A 158 17.77 -20.66 0.97
C ASP A 158 17.81 -21.05 2.45
N GLY A 159 16.67 -21.17 3.14
CA GLY A 159 16.65 -21.54 4.56
C GLY A 159 17.39 -20.57 5.48
N SER A 160 17.81 -19.40 4.98
CA SER A 160 18.39 -18.33 5.78
C SER A 160 17.28 -17.65 6.58
N ASP A 161 17.49 -17.56 7.89
CA ASP A 161 16.62 -16.82 8.84
C ASP A 161 16.78 -15.29 8.66
N ASP A 162 17.24 -14.85 7.47
CA ASP A 162 17.50 -13.47 7.15
C ASP A 162 16.19 -12.75 6.80
N LYS A 163 15.55 -12.31 7.85
CA LYS A 163 14.34 -11.51 7.80
C LYS A 163 14.69 -10.13 7.25
N GLY A 164 14.28 -9.85 6.03
CA GLY A 164 14.47 -8.53 5.43
C GLY A 164 13.97 -7.40 6.34
N TYR A 165 14.48 -6.21 6.13
CA TYR A 165 14.04 -5.00 6.84
C TYR A 165 12.92 -4.32 6.08
N PHE A 166 11.95 -3.78 6.81
CA PHE A 166 10.88 -2.97 6.24
C PHE A 166 10.65 -1.71 7.07
N VAL A 167 10.77 -0.55 6.44
CA VAL A 167 10.51 0.75 7.08
C VAL A 167 9.09 1.18 6.78
N VAL A 168 8.29 1.40 7.81
CA VAL A 168 6.91 1.90 7.67
C VAL A 168 6.73 3.21 8.39
N GLU A 169 6.17 4.20 7.68
CA GLU A 169 5.70 5.43 8.31
C GLU A 169 4.31 5.16 8.90
N ALA A 170 4.23 5.17 10.25
CA ALA A 170 2.97 5.02 10.96
C ALA A 170 2.28 6.38 11.09
N ASP A 171 1.19 6.56 10.35
CA ASP A 171 0.38 7.77 10.44
C ASP A 171 -0.64 7.68 11.58
N GLU A 172 -0.88 8.81 12.28
CA GLU A 172 -1.86 8.89 13.36
C GLU A 172 -3.31 8.70 12.90
N TYR A 173 -3.58 8.85 11.61
CA TYR A 173 -4.89 8.58 11.02
C TYR A 173 -5.15 7.09 10.75
N ASP A 174 -4.13 6.27 10.88
CA ASP A 174 -4.21 4.83 10.68
C ASP A 174 -4.25 4.14 12.05
N SER A 175 -5.46 4.03 12.62
CA SER A 175 -5.68 3.44 13.95
C SER A 175 -5.32 1.94 14.06
N ALA A 176 -4.68 1.38 13.03
CA ALA A 176 -4.30 -0.03 12.97
C ALA A 176 -2.82 -0.31 13.29
N PHE A 177 -2.04 0.74 13.62
CA PHE A 177 -0.65 0.61 14.09
C PHE A 177 -0.52 0.94 15.56
#